data_cd1a498255f77f59042644cb8b77837e
#
_entry.id   cd1a498255f77f59042644cb8b77837e
#
_cell.length_a   1.000
_cell.length_b   1.000
_cell.length_c   1.000
_cell.angle_alpha   90.00
_cell.angle_beta   90.00
_cell.angle_gamma   90.00
#
_symmetry.space_group_name_H-M   'P 1'
#
loop_
_entity.id
_entity.type
_entity.pdbx_description
1 polymer ?
#
loop_
_entity_poly.entity_id
_entity_poly.type
_entity_poly.pdbx_seq_one_letter_code
_entity_poly.pdbx_strand_id
1 'polypeptide(L)'
;MDRRTWLKLGSAGLFYSCGIAAQAEEEVAVPILTLQGVDANGKKIELTDFLGKTVLVSFFTAGCALCTRDLKLMREFYVRNSMRKFVLLGVNIDEKKSDFDTYNQVISLAVPKQQRFPMVWRNAPEHSDNFGTISRQPTHFVINQKNEFIFKREGSFQPEDWDNLWTSLRT
;
A
#
# COMPACT_ATOMS: atom_id res chain seq x y z
N MET A 1 -59.94 72.86 15.52
CA MET A 1 -58.52 73.28 15.65
C MET A 1 -57.65 72.09 15.86
N ASP A 2 -56.85 71.87 14.84
CA ASP A 2 -55.72 71.00 14.63
C ASP A 2 -54.99 70.37 15.79
N ARG A 3 -54.64 69.10 15.62
CA ARG A 3 -53.22 68.72 15.55
C ARG A 3 -53.04 67.26 15.21
N ARG A 4 -52.54 67.03 14.01
CA ARG A 4 -52.03 65.77 13.47
C ARG A 4 -50.83 65.30 14.27
N THR A 5 -50.80 64.03 14.72
CA THR A 5 -49.57 63.41 15.21
C THR A 5 -49.32 62.16 14.37
N TRP A 6 -48.22 62.19 13.59
CA TRP A 6 -47.74 61.12 12.76
C TRP A 6 -47.02 60.08 13.62
N LEU A 7 -47.58 58.87 13.65
CA LEU A 7 -46.81 57.73 14.17
C LEU A 7 -45.94 57.20 13.07
N LYS A 8 -44.61 57.27 13.24
CA LYS A 8 -43.62 56.58 12.42
C LYS A 8 -43.53 55.15 12.90
N LEU A 9 -43.98 54.19 12.07
CA LEU A 9 -43.68 52.77 12.23
C LEU A 9 -42.27 52.53 11.73
N GLY A 10 -41.36 52.22 12.67
CA GLY A 10 -40.05 51.70 12.37
C GLY A 10 -40.12 50.19 12.07
N SER A 11 -39.92 49.82 10.84
CA SER A 11 -39.76 48.42 10.46
C SER A 11 -38.35 47.93 10.87
N ALA A 12 -38.33 47.10 11.91
CA ALA A 12 -37.11 46.37 12.28
C ALA A 12 -36.91 45.21 11.27
N GLY A 13 -35.95 45.39 10.36
CA GLY A 13 -35.48 44.31 9.47
C GLY A 13 -34.66 43.31 10.24
N LEU A 14 -35.19 42.14 10.45
CA LEU A 14 -34.44 40.95 10.92
C LEU A 14 -33.52 40.50 9.79
N PHE A 15 -32.22 40.83 9.86
CA PHE A 15 -31.20 40.17 9.03
C PHE A 15 -30.96 38.72 9.54
N TYR A 16 -31.53 37.76 8.87
CA TYR A 16 -31.22 36.36 9.07
C TYR A 16 -29.89 36.10 8.39
N SER A 17 -28.80 36.15 9.16
CA SER A 17 -27.47 35.74 8.68
C SER A 17 -27.46 34.21 8.58
N CYS A 18 -27.66 33.69 7.38
CA CYS A 18 -27.45 32.27 7.07
C CYS A 18 -25.93 32.00 7.18
N GLY A 19 -25.50 31.54 8.34
CA GLY A 19 -24.14 31.04 8.54
C GLY A 19 -23.99 29.75 7.73
N ILE A 20 -23.30 29.83 6.58
CA ILE A 20 -22.81 28.66 5.88
C ILE A 20 -21.71 28.08 6.75
N ALA A 21 -22.05 27.05 7.52
CA ALA A 21 -21.04 26.20 8.15
C ALA A 21 -20.27 25.52 7.02
N ALA A 22 -19.06 25.98 6.74
CA ALA A 22 -18.11 25.25 5.93
C ALA A 22 -17.81 23.96 6.67
N GLN A 23 -18.38 22.85 6.20
CA GLN A 23 -17.95 21.51 6.57
C GLN A 23 -16.52 21.38 6.02
N ALA A 24 -15.54 21.44 6.92
CA ALA A 24 -14.20 20.99 6.58
C ALA A 24 -14.32 19.50 6.23
N GLU A 25 -14.15 19.15 4.98
CA GLU A 25 -13.91 17.76 4.58
C GLU A 25 -12.64 17.33 5.34
N GLU A 26 -12.84 16.42 6.29
CA GLU A 26 -11.74 15.78 7.00
C GLU A 26 -11.01 14.93 5.97
N GLU A 27 -9.89 15.47 5.44
CA GLU A 27 -9.02 14.75 4.51
C GLU A 27 -8.47 13.54 5.28
N VAL A 28 -9.05 12.36 4.99
CA VAL A 28 -8.62 11.10 5.58
C VAL A 28 -7.18 10.88 5.14
N ALA A 29 -6.23 11.14 6.03
CA ALA A 29 -4.82 10.97 5.77
C ALA A 29 -4.55 9.52 5.36
N VAL A 30 -4.13 9.31 4.11
CA VAL A 30 -3.74 7.99 3.60
C VAL A 30 -2.51 7.52 4.40
N PRO A 31 -2.56 6.33 5.02
CA PRO A 31 -1.45 5.89 5.85
C PRO A 31 -0.17 5.71 5.03
N ILE A 32 0.90 6.34 5.46
CA ILE A 32 2.23 6.12 4.90
C ILE A 32 2.75 4.79 5.44
N LEU A 33 2.97 3.85 4.54
CA LEU A 33 3.52 2.55 4.89
C LEU A 33 5.05 2.62 4.99
N THR A 34 5.60 1.90 5.95
CA THR A 34 7.05 1.79 6.20
C THR A 34 7.46 0.33 6.25
N LEU A 35 8.65 0.05 5.75
CA LEU A 35 9.31 -1.24 5.88
C LEU A 35 10.82 -1.02 5.83
N GLN A 36 11.53 -1.68 6.73
CA GLN A 36 12.98 -1.85 6.65
C GLN A 36 13.34 -3.29 6.99
N GLY A 37 14.43 -3.79 6.45
CA GLY A 37 14.92 -5.13 6.70
C GLY A 37 16.17 -5.44 5.88
N VAL A 38 16.60 -6.71 5.96
CA VAL A 38 17.72 -7.21 5.17
C VAL A 38 17.21 -8.31 4.25
N ASP A 39 17.53 -8.21 2.96
CA ASP A 39 17.11 -9.21 2.00
C ASP A 39 17.92 -10.52 2.12
N ALA A 40 17.48 -11.54 1.39
CA ALA A 40 18.13 -12.84 1.34
C ALA A 40 19.61 -12.81 0.86
N ASN A 41 20.07 -11.70 0.29
CA ASN A 41 21.46 -11.51 -0.17
C ASN A 41 22.27 -10.64 0.80
N GLY A 42 21.72 -10.27 1.96
CA GLY A 42 22.36 -9.40 2.94
C GLY A 42 22.27 -7.90 2.62
N LYS A 43 21.50 -7.50 1.63
CA LYS A 43 21.29 -6.09 1.28
C LYS A 43 20.23 -5.47 2.17
N LYS A 44 20.52 -4.31 2.76
CA LYS A 44 19.51 -3.49 3.43
C LYS A 44 18.48 -3.01 2.43
N ILE A 45 17.20 -3.09 2.81
CA ILE A 45 16.04 -2.67 2.03
C ILE A 45 15.21 -1.75 2.92
N GLU A 46 14.88 -0.58 2.38
CA GLU A 46 13.90 0.33 2.96
C GLU A 46 12.82 0.63 1.92
N LEU A 47 11.57 0.80 2.34
CA LEU A 47 10.49 1.10 1.41
C LEU A 47 10.73 2.43 0.67
N THR A 48 11.39 3.37 1.32
CA THR A 48 11.82 4.65 0.76
C THR A 48 12.85 4.54 -0.38
N ASP A 49 13.59 3.43 -0.49
CA ASP A 49 14.48 3.16 -1.62
C ASP A 49 13.73 3.04 -2.96
N PHE A 50 12.42 2.85 -2.88
CA PHE A 50 11.54 2.65 -4.03
C PHE A 50 10.67 3.87 -4.36
N LEU A 51 10.94 5.04 -3.78
CA LEU A 51 10.27 6.28 -4.18
C LEU A 51 10.37 6.49 -5.71
N GLY A 52 9.28 6.94 -6.30
CA GLY A 52 9.15 7.05 -7.75
C GLY A 52 8.82 5.74 -8.47
N LYS A 53 8.53 4.66 -7.71
CA LYS A 53 8.11 3.35 -8.24
C LYS A 53 6.83 2.89 -7.57
N THR A 54 5.96 2.21 -8.31
CA THR A 54 4.87 1.45 -7.72
C THR A 54 5.43 0.18 -7.10
N VAL A 55 5.13 -0.08 -5.84
CA VAL A 55 5.61 -1.25 -5.09
C VAL A 55 4.45 -2.18 -4.78
N LEU A 56 4.58 -3.44 -5.17
CA LEU A 56 3.71 -4.53 -4.72
C LEU A 56 4.44 -5.30 -3.61
N VAL A 57 3.97 -5.15 -2.38
CA VAL A 57 4.48 -5.90 -1.23
C VAL A 57 3.62 -7.13 -1.02
N SER A 58 4.23 -8.33 -1.02
CA SER A 58 3.53 -9.61 -0.87
C SER A 58 4.00 -10.32 0.39
N PHE A 59 3.10 -10.50 1.36
CA PHE A 59 3.32 -11.29 2.57
C PHE A 59 2.97 -12.75 2.29
N PHE A 60 3.90 -13.66 2.60
CA PHE A 60 3.77 -15.08 2.26
C PHE A 60 4.51 -15.98 3.25
N THR A 61 4.15 -17.28 3.23
CA THR A 61 4.93 -18.35 3.88
C THR A 61 5.43 -19.35 2.83
N ALA A 62 6.54 -20.02 3.12
CA ALA A 62 7.18 -20.97 2.22
C ALA A 62 6.26 -22.16 1.84
N GLY A 63 5.49 -22.68 2.79
CA GLY A 63 4.59 -23.83 2.60
C GLY A 63 3.23 -23.51 1.96
N CYS A 64 2.96 -22.24 1.61
CA CYS A 64 1.68 -21.79 1.10
C CYS A 64 1.57 -21.99 -0.42
N ALA A 65 0.75 -22.96 -0.87
CA ALA A 65 0.56 -23.22 -2.30
C ALA A 65 -0.06 -22.04 -3.06
N LEU A 66 -1.01 -21.33 -2.47
CA LEU A 66 -1.60 -20.10 -3.04
C LEU A 66 -0.55 -19.01 -3.19
N CYS A 67 0.31 -18.84 -2.17
CA CYS A 67 1.40 -17.86 -2.22
C CYS A 67 2.37 -18.16 -3.37
N THR A 68 2.76 -19.43 -3.54
CA THR A 68 3.65 -19.86 -4.62
C THR A 68 3.08 -19.54 -6.01
N ARG A 69 1.78 -19.81 -6.21
CA ARG A 69 1.08 -19.50 -7.45
C ARG A 69 1.06 -18.00 -7.73
N ASP A 70 0.66 -17.20 -6.75
CA ASP A 70 0.55 -15.76 -6.90
C ASP A 70 1.92 -15.10 -7.10
N LEU A 71 2.92 -15.50 -6.33
CA LEU A 71 4.29 -15.00 -6.49
C LEU A 71 4.90 -15.35 -7.86
N LYS A 72 4.51 -16.48 -8.47
CA LYS A 72 4.90 -16.82 -9.84
C LYS A 72 4.33 -15.82 -10.84
N LEU A 73 3.02 -15.55 -10.78
CA LEU A 73 2.35 -14.58 -11.65
C LEU A 73 2.90 -13.16 -11.44
N MET A 74 3.12 -12.78 -10.19
CA MET A 74 3.69 -11.46 -9.83
C MET A 74 5.13 -11.32 -10.34
N ARG A 75 5.92 -12.38 -10.32
CA ARG A 75 7.28 -12.40 -10.91
C ARG A 75 7.23 -12.22 -12.42
N GLU A 76 6.32 -12.90 -13.11
CA GLU A 76 6.15 -12.72 -14.55
C GLU A 76 5.77 -11.28 -14.89
N PHE A 77 4.87 -10.69 -14.10
CA PHE A 77 4.51 -9.28 -14.23
C PHE A 77 5.70 -8.36 -13.94
N TYR A 78 6.46 -8.63 -12.88
CA TYR A 78 7.66 -7.88 -12.49
C TYR A 78 8.70 -7.86 -13.62
N VAL A 79 9.02 -9.02 -14.18
CA VAL A 79 9.99 -9.14 -15.28
C VAL A 79 9.56 -8.33 -16.51
N ARG A 80 8.27 -8.39 -16.86
CA ARG A 80 7.72 -7.66 -18.03
C ARG A 80 7.64 -6.16 -17.80
N ASN A 81 7.58 -5.70 -16.56
CA ASN A 81 7.35 -4.29 -16.20
C ASN A 81 8.49 -3.66 -15.41
N SER A 82 9.64 -4.32 -15.29
CA SER A 82 10.82 -3.80 -14.56
C SER A 82 11.30 -2.44 -15.07
N MET A 83 11.11 -2.15 -16.36
CA MET A 83 11.40 -0.86 -16.97
C MET A 83 10.33 0.23 -16.70
N ARG A 84 9.19 -0.13 -16.10
CA ARG A 84 8.04 0.75 -15.88
C ARG A 84 7.92 1.26 -14.46
N LYS A 85 9.04 1.43 -13.77
CA LYS A 85 9.04 1.90 -12.38
C LYS A 85 8.17 1.02 -11.45
N PHE A 86 8.29 -0.30 -11.59
CA PHE A 86 7.61 -1.28 -10.77
C PHE A 86 8.59 -2.09 -9.94
N VAL A 87 8.24 -2.36 -8.69
CA VAL A 87 8.99 -3.23 -7.77
C VAL A 87 8.05 -4.27 -7.16
N LEU A 88 8.48 -5.52 -7.14
CA LEU A 88 7.89 -6.57 -6.32
C LEU A 88 8.80 -6.79 -5.11
N LEU A 89 8.24 -6.74 -3.90
CA LEU A 89 8.93 -6.99 -2.63
C LEU A 89 8.23 -8.13 -1.89
N GLY A 90 8.93 -9.22 -1.64
CA GLY A 90 8.43 -10.34 -0.84
C GLY A 90 8.72 -10.12 0.64
N VAL A 91 7.73 -10.33 1.50
CA VAL A 91 7.89 -10.36 2.95
C VAL A 91 7.48 -11.74 3.45
N ASN A 92 8.48 -12.53 3.78
CA ASN A 92 8.26 -13.86 4.33
C ASN A 92 7.89 -13.77 5.82
N ILE A 93 6.82 -14.46 6.22
CA ILE A 93 6.30 -14.46 7.60
C ILE A 93 6.38 -15.83 8.26
N ASP A 94 7.21 -16.75 7.76
CA ASP A 94 7.47 -18.00 8.46
C ASP A 94 8.06 -17.73 9.84
N GLU A 95 7.66 -18.51 10.83
CA GLU A 95 8.19 -18.37 12.21
C GLU A 95 9.68 -18.70 12.29
N LYS A 96 10.13 -19.68 11.49
CA LYS A 96 11.50 -20.15 11.51
C LYS A 96 12.30 -19.59 10.34
N LYS A 97 13.45 -19.05 10.66
CA LYS A 97 14.40 -18.57 9.62
C LYS A 97 14.81 -19.68 8.65
N SER A 98 14.91 -20.93 9.12
CA SER A 98 15.25 -22.08 8.28
C SER A 98 14.30 -22.30 7.12
N ASP A 99 13.01 -22.01 7.29
CA ASP A 99 11.99 -22.17 6.26
C ASP A 99 12.17 -21.09 5.19
N PHE A 100 12.42 -19.84 5.61
CA PHE A 100 12.79 -18.76 4.71
C PHE A 100 14.08 -19.05 3.94
N ASP A 101 15.14 -19.52 4.62
CA ASP A 101 16.42 -19.84 3.99
C ASP A 101 16.27 -20.97 2.97
N THR A 102 15.51 -22.03 3.30
CA THR A 102 15.21 -23.15 2.39
C THR A 102 14.43 -22.64 1.15
N TYR A 103 13.41 -21.80 1.36
CA TYR A 103 12.67 -21.19 0.25
C TYR A 103 13.59 -20.38 -0.67
N ASN A 104 14.46 -19.53 -0.11
CA ASN A 104 15.43 -18.75 -0.88
C ASN A 104 16.41 -19.64 -1.67
N GLN A 105 16.85 -20.73 -1.06
CA GLN A 105 17.71 -21.71 -1.75
C GLN A 105 16.99 -22.30 -2.98
N VAL A 106 15.74 -22.74 -2.82
CA VAL A 106 14.93 -23.27 -3.92
C VAL A 106 14.75 -22.21 -5.02
N ILE A 107 14.40 -20.98 -4.66
CA ILE A 107 14.28 -19.87 -5.61
C ILE A 107 15.61 -19.59 -6.31
N SER A 108 16.74 -19.68 -5.60
CA SER A 108 18.06 -19.45 -6.18
C SER A 108 18.48 -20.49 -7.22
N LEU A 109 17.97 -21.72 -7.09
CA LEU A 109 18.23 -22.81 -8.02
C LEU A 109 17.25 -22.82 -9.21
N ALA A 110 15.97 -22.50 -8.95
CA ALA A 110 14.90 -22.64 -9.93
C ALA A 110 14.63 -21.38 -10.76
N VAL A 111 15.04 -20.19 -10.28
CA VAL A 111 14.69 -18.90 -10.89
C VAL A 111 15.96 -18.16 -11.34
N PRO A 112 16.06 -17.75 -12.61
CA PRO A 112 17.16 -16.94 -13.10
C PRO A 112 17.36 -15.66 -12.29
N LYS A 113 18.61 -15.25 -12.04
CA LYS A 113 18.93 -14.09 -11.19
C LYS A 113 18.16 -12.81 -11.57
N GLN A 114 18.00 -12.57 -12.88
CA GLN A 114 17.31 -11.38 -13.42
C GLN A 114 15.80 -11.38 -13.15
N GLN A 115 15.23 -12.53 -12.79
CA GLN A 115 13.81 -12.69 -12.50
C GLN A 115 13.53 -12.73 -10.99
N ARG A 116 14.56 -12.64 -10.17
CA ARG A 116 14.40 -12.62 -8.70
C ARG A 116 14.11 -11.21 -8.25
N PHE A 117 13.20 -11.10 -7.31
CA PHE A 117 12.87 -9.86 -6.60
C PHE A 117 13.39 -9.93 -5.16
N PRO A 118 13.61 -8.79 -4.50
CA PRO A 118 14.06 -8.78 -3.11
C PRO A 118 13.02 -9.42 -2.19
N MET A 119 13.50 -10.19 -1.21
CA MET A 119 12.67 -10.83 -0.19
C MET A 119 13.32 -10.63 1.17
N VAL A 120 12.51 -10.23 2.17
CA VAL A 120 12.93 -10.06 3.56
C VAL A 120 12.20 -11.05 4.45
N TRP A 121 12.82 -11.44 5.57
CA TRP A 121 12.18 -12.23 6.60
C TRP A 121 11.65 -11.30 7.69
N ARG A 122 10.32 -11.31 7.91
CA ARG A 122 9.65 -10.37 8.82
C ARG A 122 10.08 -10.53 10.28
N ASN A 123 10.39 -11.76 10.69
CA ASN A 123 10.78 -12.06 12.06
C ASN A 123 12.29 -11.85 12.35
N ALA A 124 13.03 -11.24 11.40
CA ALA A 124 14.42 -10.86 11.62
C ALA A 124 14.52 -9.74 12.67
N PRO A 125 15.54 -9.74 13.53
CA PRO A 125 15.73 -8.69 14.55
C PRO A 125 15.83 -7.28 13.99
N GLU A 126 16.39 -7.16 12.78
CA GLU A 126 16.58 -5.91 12.05
C GLU A 126 15.38 -5.47 11.20
N HIS A 127 14.31 -6.29 11.16
CA HIS A 127 13.11 -5.96 10.42
C HIS A 127 12.16 -5.11 11.24
N SER A 128 11.57 -4.10 10.60
CA SER A 128 10.39 -3.42 11.13
C SER A 128 9.48 -2.96 10.00
N ASP A 129 8.18 -2.98 10.26
CA ASP A 129 7.16 -2.50 9.34
C ASP A 129 5.90 -2.04 10.09
N ASN A 130 5.01 -1.29 9.43
CA ASN A 130 3.73 -0.86 9.96
C ASN A 130 2.51 -1.42 9.18
N PHE A 131 2.67 -2.53 8.47
CA PHE A 131 1.59 -3.18 7.71
C PHE A 131 0.53 -3.86 8.60
N GLY A 132 0.73 -3.86 9.90
CA GLY A 132 -0.18 -4.46 10.87
C GLY A 132 -0.14 -5.99 10.88
N THR A 133 -1.19 -6.59 11.46
CA THR A 133 -1.30 -8.05 11.55
C THR A 133 -1.68 -8.66 10.20
N ILE A 134 -0.95 -9.68 9.78
CA ILE A 134 -1.23 -10.47 8.57
C ILE A 134 -1.92 -11.76 9.00
N SER A 135 -3.24 -11.79 8.93
CA SER A 135 -4.06 -12.93 9.37
C SER A 135 -4.31 -13.97 8.28
N ARG A 136 -4.08 -13.63 7.02
CA ARG A 136 -4.27 -14.52 5.86
C ARG A 136 -3.07 -14.47 4.92
N GLN A 137 -2.68 -15.61 4.38
CA GLN A 137 -1.64 -15.71 3.35
C GLN A 137 -2.23 -16.22 2.03
N PRO A 138 -1.79 -15.66 0.90
CA PRO A 138 -1.01 -14.43 0.79
C PRO A 138 -1.79 -13.18 1.18
N THR A 139 -1.11 -12.10 1.55
CA THR A 139 -1.68 -10.75 1.65
C THR A 139 -0.78 -9.80 0.86
N HIS A 140 -1.41 -8.95 0.08
CA HIS A 140 -0.73 -8.05 -0.84
C HIS A 140 -1.10 -6.60 -0.55
N PHE A 141 -0.12 -5.70 -0.65
CA PHE A 141 -0.32 -4.25 -0.56
C PHE A 141 0.26 -3.60 -1.81
N VAL A 142 -0.47 -2.71 -2.40
CA VAL A 142 0.00 -1.87 -3.50
C VAL A 142 0.21 -0.45 -3.00
N ILE A 143 1.37 0.09 -3.31
CA ILE A 143 1.86 1.40 -2.90
C ILE A 143 2.27 2.16 -4.15
N ASN A 144 1.86 3.43 -4.27
CA ASN A 144 2.16 4.24 -5.45
C ASN A 144 3.58 4.83 -5.42
N GLN A 145 3.92 5.61 -6.45
CA GLN A 145 5.23 6.24 -6.63
C GLN A 145 5.57 7.28 -5.55
N LYS A 146 4.57 7.77 -4.79
CA LYS A 146 4.73 8.72 -3.68
C LYS A 146 4.81 8.04 -2.31
N ASN A 147 4.85 6.70 -2.28
CA ASN A 147 4.78 5.89 -1.06
C ASN A 147 3.42 5.97 -0.34
N GLU A 148 2.34 6.24 -1.08
CA GLU A 148 0.99 6.26 -0.55
C GLU A 148 0.34 4.89 -0.76
N PHE A 149 -0.41 4.42 0.23
CA PHE A 149 -1.18 3.17 0.14
C PHE A 149 -2.31 3.30 -0.89
N ILE A 150 -2.44 2.33 -1.78
CA ILE A 150 -3.48 2.27 -2.81
C ILE A 150 -4.57 1.26 -2.42
N PHE A 151 -4.20 -0.01 -2.26
CA PHE A 151 -5.13 -1.04 -1.82
C PHE A 151 -4.41 -2.23 -1.18
N LYS A 152 -5.20 -3.03 -0.45
CA LYS A 152 -4.81 -4.29 0.16
C LYS A 152 -5.67 -5.42 -0.41
N ARG A 153 -5.06 -6.58 -0.68
CA ARG A 153 -5.76 -7.83 -0.99
C ARG A 153 -5.35 -8.91 0.00
N GLU A 154 -6.30 -9.49 0.68
CA GLU A 154 -6.12 -10.71 1.48
C GLU A 154 -6.54 -11.93 0.66
N GLY A 155 -5.69 -12.96 0.64
CA GLY A 155 -5.82 -14.09 -0.25
C GLY A 155 -5.26 -13.81 -1.64
N SER A 156 -5.58 -14.68 -2.60
CA SER A 156 -5.06 -14.60 -3.97
C SER A 156 -5.47 -13.32 -4.68
N PHE A 157 -4.54 -12.80 -5.46
CA PHE A 157 -4.75 -11.65 -6.33
C PHE A 157 -5.81 -11.97 -7.38
N GLN A 158 -6.80 -11.08 -7.51
CA GLN A 158 -7.94 -11.23 -8.41
C GLN A 158 -7.74 -10.46 -9.72
N PRO A 159 -8.52 -10.71 -10.77
CA PRO A 159 -8.41 -9.96 -12.03
C PRO A 159 -8.48 -8.44 -11.84
N GLU A 160 -9.37 -7.95 -10.98
CA GLU A 160 -9.55 -6.53 -10.69
C GLU A 160 -8.30 -5.91 -10.04
N ASP A 161 -7.56 -6.69 -9.24
CA ASP A 161 -6.34 -6.23 -8.59
C ASP A 161 -5.22 -6.01 -9.61
N TRP A 162 -5.18 -6.84 -10.68
CA TRP A 162 -4.24 -6.63 -11.79
C TRP A 162 -4.55 -5.36 -12.57
N ASP A 163 -5.82 -5.05 -12.79
CA ASP A 163 -6.24 -3.83 -13.47
C ASP A 163 -5.91 -2.59 -12.63
N ASN A 164 -6.15 -2.65 -11.31
CA ASN A 164 -5.80 -1.59 -10.37
C ASN A 164 -4.28 -1.38 -10.28
N LEU A 165 -3.51 -2.48 -10.19
CA LEU A 165 -2.05 -2.42 -10.22
C LEU A 165 -1.54 -1.80 -11.53
N TRP A 166 -2.10 -2.24 -12.67
CA TRP A 166 -1.74 -1.69 -13.98
C TRP A 166 -2.04 -0.19 -14.09
N THR A 167 -3.15 0.25 -13.54
CA THR A 167 -3.52 1.68 -13.50
C THR A 167 -2.53 2.48 -12.66
N SER A 168 -2.10 1.95 -11.50
CA SER A 168 -1.13 2.61 -10.61
C SER A 168 0.27 2.80 -11.21
N LEU A 169 0.61 2.06 -12.28
CA LEU A 169 1.89 2.24 -12.99
C LEU A 169 1.90 3.45 -13.93
N ARG A 170 0.73 4.03 -14.21
CA ARG A 170 0.57 5.13 -15.17
C ARG A 170 0.52 6.51 -14.51
N THR A 171 0.30 6.53 -13.20
CA THR A 171 0.25 7.74 -12.38
C THR A 171 1.62 8.07 -11.79
#